data_fdbba49e303dd11397c2de16a1356ab7
#
_entry.id   fdbba49e303dd11397c2de16a1356ab7
#
_cell.length_a   1.000
_cell.length_b   1.000
_cell.length_c   1.000
_cell.angle_alpha   90.00
_cell.angle_beta   90.00
_cell.angle_gamma   90.00
#
_symmetry.space_group_name_H-M   'P 1'
#
loop_
_entity.id
_entity.type
_entity.pdbx_description
1 polymer ?
#
loop_
_entity_poly.entity_id
_entity_poly.type
_entity_poly.pdbx_seq_one_letter_code
_entity_poly.pdbx_strand_id
1 'polypeptide(L)'
;MGFWKTITRKEDPSVYQDKDSHLIRSLHVRDFLALGVGTIVSTSIFTLPGEVAAMHTGPAVAISFVIAAVVAGLVAFAYAEMSAAMPFAGSAYSWITVVFGEFFGWIAGWALLAEYFIALAFIGSGLSAILRPLLANIGIKLPASLSNAFGTSGGVVDLISLIVIALVAILVSQGVKGAARVENVLVTLKVLAILL
;
A
#
# COMPACT_ATOMS: atom_id res chain seq x y z
N MET A 1 35.43 -19.11 0.34
CA MET A 1 34.36 -18.97 -0.67
C MET A 1 34.56 -17.61 -1.33
N GLY A 2 34.55 -17.52 -2.68
CA GLY A 2 34.80 -16.23 -3.34
C GLY A 2 33.64 -15.28 -3.14
N PHE A 3 33.90 -13.99 -2.97
CA PHE A 3 32.95 -12.89 -2.78
C PHE A 3 31.72 -12.98 -3.73
N TRP A 4 31.96 -13.28 -5.02
CA TRP A 4 30.90 -13.47 -6.01
C TRP A 4 29.95 -14.64 -5.72
N LYS A 5 30.48 -15.75 -5.19
CA LYS A 5 29.64 -16.91 -4.80
C LYS A 5 28.68 -16.59 -3.63
N THR A 6 29.12 -15.71 -2.74
CA THR A 6 28.30 -15.28 -1.59
C THR A 6 27.19 -14.34 -2.05
N ILE A 7 27.50 -13.40 -2.95
CA ILE A 7 26.52 -12.40 -3.44
C ILE A 7 25.44 -13.03 -4.33
N THR A 8 25.80 -14.03 -5.13
CA THR A 8 24.88 -14.68 -6.09
C THR A 8 24.29 -15.99 -5.54
N ARG A 9 24.44 -16.25 -4.24
CA ARG A 9 23.84 -17.44 -3.62
C ARG A 9 22.32 -17.35 -3.73
N LYS A 10 21.73 -18.33 -4.40
CA LYS A 10 20.28 -18.48 -4.51
C LYS A 10 19.76 -19.30 -3.33
N GLU A 11 18.67 -18.88 -2.76
CA GLU A 11 18.00 -19.63 -1.71
C GLU A 11 17.10 -20.72 -2.33
N ASP A 12 17.04 -21.86 -1.67
CA ASP A 12 16.19 -22.96 -2.14
C ASP A 12 14.72 -22.62 -1.86
N PRO A 13 13.81 -22.74 -2.84
CA PRO A 13 12.38 -22.50 -2.65
C PRO A 13 11.75 -23.29 -1.50
N SER A 14 12.29 -24.50 -1.18
CA SER A 14 11.80 -25.33 -0.08
C SER A 14 11.89 -24.63 1.28
N VAL A 15 12.89 -23.78 1.50
CA VAL A 15 13.06 -23.01 2.75
C VAL A 15 11.86 -22.12 3.01
N TYR A 16 11.29 -21.53 1.98
CA TYR A 16 10.10 -20.68 2.10
C TYR A 16 8.83 -21.49 2.36
N GLN A 17 8.70 -22.63 1.68
CA GLN A 17 7.55 -23.54 1.88
C GLN A 17 7.51 -24.07 3.32
N ASP A 18 8.65 -24.43 3.90
CA ASP A 18 8.74 -24.88 5.28
C ASP A 18 8.37 -23.77 6.27
N LYS A 19 8.86 -22.53 6.05
CA LYS A 19 8.52 -21.37 6.87
C LYS A 19 7.02 -21.05 6.82
N ASP A 20 6.38 -21.24 5.68
CA ASP A 20 4.97 -20.94 5.48
C ASP A 20 4.02 -22.07 5.89
N SER A 21 4.55 -23.24 6.30
CA SER A 21 3.75 -24.39 6.76
C SER A 21 2.80 -24.08 7.91
N HIS A 22 3.11 -23.03 8.70
CA HIS A 22 2.29 -22.58 9.82
C HIS A 22 1.18 -21.59 9.42
N LEU A 23 1.15 -21.11 8.16
CA LEU A 23 0.15 -20.16 7.71
C LEU A 23 -1.18 -20.87 7.44
N ILE A 24 -2.23 -20.38 8.09
CA ILE A 24 -3.59 -20.91 7.93
C ILE A 24 -4.26 -20.21 6.73
N ARG A 25 -4.75 -20.98 5.77
CA ARG A 25 -5.55 -20.47 4.66
C ARG A 25 -6.92 -20.02 5.18
N SER A 26 -7.07 -18.74 5.48
CA SER A 26 -8.26 -18.16 6.10
C SER A 26 -9.02 -17.17 5.22
N LEU A 27 -8.44 -16.76 4.09
CA LEU A 27 -9.02 -15.80 3.17
C LEU A 27 -9.64 -16.50 1.95
N HIS A 28 -10.78 -15.98 1.51
CA HIS A 28 -11.48 -16.41 0.31
C HIS A 28 -11.19 -15.46 -0.87
N VAL A 29 -11.54 -15.88 -2.07
CA VAL A 29 -11.35 -15.07 -3.29
C VAL A 29 -12.01 -13.68 -3.17
N ARG A 30 -13.15 -13.58 -2.48
CA ARG A 30 -13.83 -12.31 -2.23
C ARG A 30 -13.00 -11.35 -1.39
N ASP A 31 -12.29 -11.87 -0.39
CA ASP A 31 -11.42 -11.07 0.46
C ASP A 31 -10.22 -10.55 -0.33
N PHE A 32 -9.64 -11.38 -1.21
CA PHE A 32 -8.58 -10.95 -2.12
C PHE A 32 -9.04 -9.90 -3.12
N LEU A 33 -10.24 -10.04 -3.69
CA LEU A 33 -10.81 -9.01 -4.58
C LEU A 33 -11.04 -7.70 -3.84
N ALA A 34 -11.55 -7.75 -2.61
CA ALA A 34 -11.75 -6.56 -1.80
C ALA A 34 -10.43 -5.89 -1.42
N LEU A 35 -9.43 -6.66 -0.97
CA LEU A 35 -8.10 -6.15 -0.68
C LEU A 35 -7.46 -5.51 -1.92
N GLY A 36 -7.55 -6.16 -3.09
CA GLY A 36 -7.03 -5.65 -4.36
C GLY A 36 -7.72 -4.35 -4.78
N VAL A 37 -9.05 -4.34 -4.81
CA VAL A 37 -9.81 -3.12 -5.13
C VAL A 37 -9.58 -2.04 -4.09
N GLY A 38 -9.54 -2.39 -2.80
CA GLY A 38 -9.30 -1.45 -1.72
C GLY A 38 -7.95 -0.74 -1.81
N THR A 39 -6.92 -1.48 -2.22
CA THR A 39 -5.56 -0.96 -2.41
C THR A 39 -5.47 -0.09 -3.66
N ILE A 40 -6.04 -0.54 -4.79
CA ILE A 40 -6.01 0.19 -6.06
C ILE A 40 -6.86 1.47 -5.98
N VAL A 41 -8.09 1.35 -5.45
CA VAL A 41 -9.01 2.49 -5.25
C VAL A 41 -8.65 3.20 -3.94
N SER A 42 -7.54 3.89 -3.95
CA SER A 42 -7.06 4.72 -2.85
C SER A 42 -7.83 6.05 -2.76
N THR A 43 -7.57 6.83 -1.72
CA THR A 43 -8.05 8.22 -1.59
C THR A 43 -7.60 9.11 -2.75
N SER A 44 -6.51 8.76 -3.40
CA SER A 44 -5.97 9.48 -4.55
C SER A 44 -6.91 9.54 -5.76
N ILE A 45 -7.86 8.60 -5.88
CA ILE A 45 -8.85 8.65 -6.97
C ILE A 45 -9.74 9.90 -6.93
N PHE A 46 -9.96 10.44 -5.72
CA PHE A 46 -10.78 11.64 -5.53
C PHE A 46 -9.99 12.95 -5.63
N THR A 47 -8.67 12.92 -5.54
CA THR A 47 -7.81 14.11 -5.49
C THR A 47 -6.91 14.21 -6.71
N LEU A 48 -6.19 13.14 -7.04
CA LEU A 48 -5.14 13.14 -8.06
C LEU A 48 -5.64 13.47 -9.47
N PRO A 49 -6.77 12.93 -9.97
CA PRO A 49 -7.24 13.26 -11.32
C PRO A 49 -7.56 14.75 -11.48
N GLY A 50 -8.19 15.34 -10.47
CA GLY A 50 -8.52 16.77 -10.47
C GLY A 50 -7.28 17.65 -10.42
N GLU A 51 -6.31 17.33 -9.57
CA GLU A 51 -5.05 18.05 -9.45
C GLU A 51 -4.21 17.98 -10.73
N VAL A 52 -4.04 16.77 -11.29
CA VAL A 52 -3.28 16.57 -12.53
C VAL A 52 -3.97 17.25 -13.72
N ALA A 53 -5.29 17.19 -13.80
CA ALA A 53 -6.04 17.89 -14.83
C ALA A 53 -5.87 19.41 -14.72
N ALA A 54 -5.93 19.96 -13.51
CA ALA A 54 -5.82 21.40 -13.30
C ALA A 54 -4.42 21.94 -13.55
N MET A 55 -3.37 21.19 -13.16
CA MET A 55 -1.99 21.69 -13.15
C MET A 55 -1.16 21.29 -14.37
N HIS A 56 -1.50 20.17 -15.06
CA HIS A 56 -0.59 19.58 -16.05
C HIS A 56 -1.24 19.24 -17.40
N THR A 57 -2.34 18.50 -17.41
CA THR A 57 -2.80 17.82 -18.64
C THR A 57 -4.18 18.24 -19.13
N GLY A 58 -4.94 18.99 -18.36
CA GLY A 58 -6.33 19.29 -18.69
C GLY A 58 -7.16 18.00 -18.89
N PRO A 59 -8.12 17.99 -19.84
CA PRO A 59 -8.96 16.82 -20.10
C PRO A 59 -8.19 15.56 -20.56
N ALA A 60 -6.95 15.70 -21.03
CA ALA A 60 -6.10 14.58 -21.44
C ALA A 60 -5.68 13.67 -20.28
N VAL A 61 -5.97 14.05 -19.04
CA VAL A 61 -5.73 13.21 -17.84
C VAL A 61 -6.33 11.82 -18.01
N ALA A 62 -7.49 11.67 -18.62
CA ALA A 62 -8.13 10.38 -18.86
C ALA A 62 -7.25 9.44 -19.68
N ILE A 63 -6.62 9.95 -20.75
CA ILE A 63 -5.70 9.18 -21.61
C ILE A 63 -4.47 8.75 -20.80
N SER A 64 -3.92 9.64 -19.97
CA SER A 64 -2.77 9.33 -19.12
C SER A 64 -3.09 8.18 -18.15
N PHE A 65 -4.28 8.16 -17.55
CA PHE A 65 -4.71 7.06 -16.68
C PHE A 65 -4.91 5.75 -17.45
N VAL A 66 -5.43 5.79 -18.68
CA VAL A 66 -5.56 4.58 -19.52
C VAL A 66 -4.19 4.00 -19.85
N ILE A 67 -3.23 4.83 -20.24
CA ILE A 67 -1.84 4.38 -20.52
C ILE A 67 -1.23 3.79 -19.27
N ALA A 68 -1.35 4.47 -18.13
CA ALA A 68 -0.85 3.96 -16.85
C ALA A 68 -1.49 2.63 -16.46
N ALA A 69 -2.80 2.46 -16.69
CA ALA A 69 -3.51 1.22 -16.41
C ALA A 69 -3.01 0.05 -17.29
N VAL A 70 -2.72 0.30 -18.57
CA VAL A 70 -2.14 -0.72 -19.45
C VAL A 70 -0.76 -1.15 -18.96
N VAL A 71 0.11 -0.20 -18.62
CA VAL A 71 1.46 -0.51 -18.10
C VAL A 71 1.37 -1.26 -16.78
N ALA A 72 0.53 -0.81 -15.85
CA ALA A 72 0.30 -1.50 -14.57
C ALA A 72 -0.27 -2.92 -14.77
N GLY A 73 -1.17 -3.10 -15.75
CA GLY A 73 -1.72 -4.40 -16.11
C GLY A 73 -0.66 -5.38 -16.59
N LEU A 74 0.30 -4.96 -17.40
CA LEU A 74 1.42 -5.80 -17.82
C LEU A 74 2.29 -6.26 -16.64
N VAL A 75 2.56 -5.36 -15.70
CA VAL A 75 3.27 -5.70 -14.46
C VAL A 75 2.45 -6.67 -13.61
N ALA A 76 1.13 -6.46 -13.51
CA ALA A 76 0.23 -7.35 -12.76
C ALA A 76 0.23 -8.79 -13.31
N PHE A 77 0.31 -8.98 -14.62
CA PHE A 77 0.46 -10.31 -15.21
C PHE A 77 1.75 -11.00 -14.79
N ALA A 78 2.88 -10.29 -14.76
CA ALA A 78 4.15 -10.84 -14.27
C ALA A 78 4.06 -11.24 -12.78
N TYR A 79 3.42 -10.43 -11.94
CA TYR A 79 3.17 -10.77 -10.54
C TYR A 79 2.25 -11.99 -10.39
N ALA A 80 1.21 -12.11 -11.21
CA ALA A 80 0.31 -13.25 -11.19
C ALA A 80 1.04 -14.56 -11.56
N GLU A 81 1.89 -14.52 -12.58
CA GLU A 81 2.70 -15.67 -12.99
C GLU A 81 3.70 -16.07 -11.89
N MET A 82 4.42 -15.10 -11.31
CA MET A 82 5.36 -15.37 -10.23
C MET A 82 4.66 -15.92 -8.99
N SER A 83 3.49 -15.39 -8.64
CA SER A 83 2.68 -15.87 -7.51
C SER A 83 2.15 -17.29 -7.73
N ALA A 84 1.84 -17.66 -8.98
CA ALA A 84 1.42 -19.02 -9.32
C ALA A 84 2.59 -20.01 -9.30
N ALA A 85 3.76 -19.59 -9.77
CA ALA A 85 4.96 -20.42 -9.82
C ALA A 85 5.61 -20.60 -8.43
N MET A 86 5.56 -19.56 -7.59
CA MET A 86 6.18 -19.53 -6.27
C MET A 86 5.19 -19.03 -5.21
N PRO A 87 4.23 -19.89 -4.78
CA PRO A 87 3.13 -19.51 -3.89
C PRO A 87 3.55 -19.53 -2.41
N PHE A 88 4.57 -18.75 -2.06
CA PHE A 88 5.01 -18.57 -0.69
C PHE A 88 5.01 -17.09 -0.28
N ALA A 89 5.02 -16.83 1.03
CA ALA A 89 4.99 -15.48 1.56
C ALA A 89 6.29 -14.70 1.26
N GLY A 90 6.19 -13.37 1.29
CA GLY A 90 7.32 -12.47 1.06
C GLY A 90 7.27 -11.71 -0.28
N SER A 91 6.29 -12.03 -1.15
CA SER A 91 6.07 -11.29 -2.40
C SER A 91 7.36 -11.16 -3.23
N ALA A 92 7.60 -10.00 -3.84
CA ALA A 92 8.76 -9.74 -4.70
C ALA A 92 10.10 -9.98 -4.01
N TYR A 93 10.22 -9.74 -2.70
CA TYR A 93 11.44 -10.03 -1.94
C TYR A 93 11.86 -11.50 -2.10
N SER A 94 10.95 -12.41 -1.81
CA SER A 94 11.25 -13.86 -1.85
C SER A 94 11.54 -14.33 -3.27
N TRP A 95 10.77 -13.86 -4.25
CA TRP A 95 10.98 -14.22 -5.66
C TRP A 95 12.34 -13.74 -6.18
N ILE A 96 12.71 -12.49 -5.85
CA ILE A 96 14.00 -11.92 -6.24
C ILE A 96 15.15 -12.68 -5.58
N THR A 97 15.01 -13.08 -4.32
CA THR A 97 16.03 -13.84 -3.60
C THR A 97 16.26 -15.21 -4.23
N VAL A 98 15.19 -15.90 -4.61
CA VAL A 98 15.26 -17.22 -5.26
C VAL A 98 15.83 -17.12 -6.68
N VAL A 99 15.41 -16.14 -7.46
CA VAL A 99 15.78 -16.04 -8.88
C VAL A 99 17.16 -15.39 -9.07
N PHE A 100 17.41 -14.27 -8.41
CA PHE A 100 18.60 -13.44 -8.61
C PHE A 100 19.66 -13.56 -7.50
N GLY A 101 19.28 -14.12 -6.35
CA GLY A 101 20.17 -14.34 -5.21
C GLY A 101 20.00 -13.33 -4.08
N GLU A 102 20.67 -13.63 -2.96
CA GLU A 102 20.50 -12.94 -1.68
C GLU A 102 20.78 -11.43 -1.74
N PHE A 103 21.78 -11.00 -2.51
CA PHE A 103 22.12 -9.59 -2.62
C PHE A 103 21.00 -8.76 -3.23
N PHE A 104 20.44 -9.23 -4.33
CA PHE A 104 19.33 -8.54 -4.99
C PHE A 104 18.05 -8.63 -4.14
N GLY A 105 17.83 -9.76 -3.47
CA GLY A 105 16.77 -9.91 -2.48
C GLY A 105 16.89 -8.90 -1.35
N TRP A 106 18.09 -8.70 -0.80
CA TRP A 106 18.34 -7.71 0.25
C TRP A 106 18.00 -6.28 -0.20
N ILE A 107 18.44 -5.88 -1.41
CA ILE A 107 18.09 -4.57 -1.99
C ILE A 107 16.57 -4.44 -2.15
N ALA A 108 15.92 -5.47 -2.72
CA ALA A 108 14.47 -5.49 -2.90
C ALA A 108 13.72 -5.40 -1.56
N GLY A 109 14.20 -6.09 -0.53
CA GLY A 109 13.64 -6.01 0.81
C GLY A 109 13.66 -4.60 1.40
N TRP A 110 14.78 -3.90 1.29
CA TRP A 110 14.89 -2.51 1.72
C TRP A 110 14.02 -1.57 0.88
N ALA A 111 13.95 -1.78 -0.43
CA ALA A 111 13.10 -0.99 -1.32
C ALA A 111 11.62 -1.14 -0.96
N LEU A 112 11.16 -2.38 -0.72
CA LEU A 112 9.78 -2.65 -0.28
C LEU A 112 9.47 -2.04 1.09
N LEU A 113 10.40 -2.14 2.05
CA LEU A 113 10.23 -1.50 3.34
C LEU A 113 10.09 0.02 3.18
N ALA A 114 10.98 0.64 2.41
CA ALA A 114 10.91 2.08 2.16
C ALA A 114 9.60 2.48 1.48
N GLU A 115 9.14 1.70 0.48
CA GLU A 115 7.86 1.90 -0.19
C GLU A 115 6.69 1.93 0.79
N TYR A 116 6.58 0.91 1.65
CA TYR A 116 5.47 0.84 2.60
C TYR A 116 5.54 1.93 3.68
N PHE A 117 6.72 2.28 4.17
CA PHE A 117 6.86 3.38 5.13
C PHE A 117 6.47 4.73 4.53
N ILE A 118 6.92 5.01 3.31
CA ILE A 118 6.57 6.25 2.60
C ILE A 118 5.08 6.28 2.28
N ALA A 119 4.51 5.17 1.80
CA ALA A 119 3.09 5.07 1.50
C ALA A 119 2.23 5.30 2.75
N LEU A 120 2.60 4.71 3.89
CA LEU A 120 1.88 4.89 5.15
C LEU A 120 1.89 6.36 5.61
N ALA A 121 3.04 7.02 5.53
CA ALA A 121 3.18 8.42 5.87
C ALA A 121 2.36 9.32 4.93
N PHE A 122 2.37 9.02 3.62
CA PHE A 122 1.61 9.76 2.62
C PHE A 122 0.10 9.62 2.82
N ILE A 123 -0.38 8.39 3.02
CA ILE A 123 -1.81 8.12 3.25
C ILE A 123 -2.28 8.77 4.57
N GLY A 124 -1.49 8.68 5.63
CA GLY A 124 -1.80 9.31 6.91
C GLY A 124 -1.94 10.82 6.79
N SER A 125 -0.96 11.49 6.17
CA SER A 125 -1.00 12.95 5.98
C SER A 125 -2.12 13.39 5.03
N GLY A 126 -2.38 12.62 3.97
CA GLY A 126 -3.49 12.87 3.06
C GLY A 126 -4.85 12.79 3.74
N LEU A 127 -5.07 11.78 4.59
CA LEU A 127 -6.30 11.66 5.37
C LEU A 127 -6.43 12.80 6.39
N SER A 128 -5.35 13.18 7.05
CA SER A 128 -5.33 14.34 7.95
C SER A 128 -5.74 15.63 7.22
N ALA A 129 -5.24 15.85 6.00
CA ALA A 129 -5.58 17.01 5.18
C ALA A 129 -7.10 17.10 4.87
N ILE A 130 -7.75 15.96 4.69
CA ILE A 130 -9.21 15.86 4.44
C ILE A 130 -9.99 16.04 5.75
N LEU A 131 -9.56 15.43 6.85
CA LEU A 131 -10.27 15.46 8.12
C LEU A 131 -10.19 16.82 8.83
N ARG A 132 -9.09 17.56 8.69
CA ARG A 132 -8.93 18.88 9.33
C ARG A 132 -10.06 19.87 9.03
N PRO A 133 -10.43 20.16 7.77
CA PRO A 133 -11.53 21.05 7.49
C PRO A 133 -12.86 20.51 7.99
N LEU A 134 -13.09 19.21 7.98
CA LEU A 134 -14.30 18.60 8.53
C LEU A 134 -14.41 18.81 10.04
N LEU A 135 -13.33 18.60 10.78
CA LEU A 135 -13.26 18.86 12.22
C LEU A 135 -13.47 20.35 12.54
N ALA A 136 -12.87 21.24 11.74
CA ALA A 136 -13.06 22.68 11.91
C ALA A 136 -14.54 23.12 11.73
N ASN A 137 -15.26 22.50 10.80
CA ASN A 137 -16.67 22.79 10.55
C ASN A 137 -17.58 22.40 11.74
N ILE A 138 -17.20 21.37 12.51
CA ILE A 138 -17.91 20.98 13.74
C ILE A 138 -17.36 21.66 15.00
N GLY A 139 -16.52 22.69 14.84
CA GLY A 139 -16.00 23.51 15.94
C GLY A 139 -14.69 23.02 16.57
N ILE A 140 -14.13 21.89 16.11
CA ILE A 140 -12.85 21.35 16.62
C ILE A 140 -11.70 21.93 15.81
N LYS A 141 -11.07 22.98 16.32
CA LYS A 141 -9.90 23.62 15.68
C LYS A 141 -8.61 23.17 16.38
N LEU A 142 -7.82 22.36 15.69
CA LEU A 142 -6.50 21.98 16.17
C LEU A 142 -5.49 23.08 15.88
N PRO A 143 -4.57 23.39 16.82
CA PRO A 143 -3.47 24.33 16.56
C PRO A 143 -2.55 23.79 15.44
N ALA A 144 -1.91 24.70 14.71
CA ALA A 144 -1.05 24.35 13.58
C ALA A 144 0.08 23.37 13.97
N SER A 145 0.58 23.47 15.19
CA SER A 145 1.62 22.58 15.74
C SER A 145 1.19 21.11 15.82
N LEU A 146 -0.11 20.83 15.99
CA LEU A 146 -0.67 19.47 16.14
C LEU A 146 -1.45 18.99 14.92
N SER A 147 -1.57 19.81 13.89
CA SER A 147 -2.38 19.51 12.72
C SER A 147 -1.57 19.43 11.42
N ASN A 148 -0.29 19.73 11.45
CA ASN A 148 0.57 19.69 10.28
C ASN A 148 1.81 18.82 10.54
N ALA A 149 2.32 18.19 9.49
CA ALA A 149 3.56 17.44 9.56
C ALA A 149 4.75 18.35 9.90
N PHE A 150 5.80 17.77 10.47
CA PHE A 150 7.03 18.48 10.81
C PHE A 150 7.59 19.25 9.60
N GLY A 151 7.93 20.50 9.80
CA GLY A 151 8.48 21.38 8.76
C GLY A 151 7.46 21.98 7.79
N THR A 152 6.16 21.72 7.94
CA THR A 152 5.10 22.32 7.13
C THR A 152 4.24 23.27 7.96
N SER A 153 4.09 24.52 7.53
CA SER A 153 3.17 25.52 8.11
C SER A 153 3.18 25.60 9.65
N GLY A 154 4.36 25.51 10.28
CA GLY A 154 4.50 25.54 11.74
C GLY A 154 4.09 24.25 12.46
N GLY A 155 3.95 23.15 11.73
CA GLY A 155 3.65 21.84 12.29
C GLY A 155 4.83 21.21 13.02
N VAL A 156 4.51 20.48 14.08
CA VAL A 156 5.46 19.65 14.83
C VAL A 156 5.07 18.18 14.71
N VAL A 157 3.78 17.88 14.87
CA VAL A 157 3.25 16.52 14.79
C VAL A 157 1.85 16.58 14.16
N ASP A 158 1.59 15.74 13.20
CA ASP A 158 0.23 15.53 12.70
C ASP A 158 -0.50 14.50 13.58
N LEU A 159 -1.22 15.00 14.56
CA LEU A 159 -1.91 14.17 15.56
C LEU A 159 -3.00 13.32 14.92
N ILE A 160 -3.69 13.83 13.89
CA ILE A 160 -4.75 13.08 13.19
C ILE A 160 -4.14 11.88 12.49
N SER A 161 -3.07 12.07 11.72
CA SER A 161 -2.34 10.98 11.07
C SER A 161 -1.87 9.94 12.07
N LEU A 162 -1.30 10.38 13.19
CA LEU A 162 -0.79 9.50 14.22
C LEU A 162 -1.88 8.63 14.84
N ILE A 163 -3.02 9.23 15.19
CA ILE A 163 -4.17 8.50 15.75
C ILE A 163 -4.70 7.47 14.74
N VAL A 164 -4.87 7.87 13.48
CA VAL A 164 -5.39 6.97 12.45
C VAL A 164 -4.43 5.80 12.21
N ILE A 165 -3.14 6.06 12.08
CA ILE A 165 -2.13 5.01 11.89
C ILE A 165 -2.12 4.06 13.10
N ALA A 166 -2.21 4.60 14.33
CA ALA A 166 -2.28 3.78 15.55
C ALA A 166 -3.54 2.90 15.57
N LEU A 167 -4.70 3.43 15.20
CA LEU A 167 -5.94 2.66 15.13
C LEU A 167 -5.85 1.54 14.08
N VAL A 168 -5.30 1.83 12.91
CA VAL A 168 -5.07 0.81 11.87
C VAL A 168 -4.08 -0.25 12.34
N ALA A 169 -3.00 0.13 13.02
CA ALA A 169 -2.02 -0.81 13.57
C ALA A 169 -2.66 -1.74 14.62
N ILE A 170 -3.51 -1.21 15.51
CA ILE A 170 -4.28 -2.00 16.47
C ILE A 170 -5.24 -2.95 15.75
N LEU A 171 -5.95 -2.48 14.73
CA LEU A 171 -6.85 -3.32 13.94
C LEU A 171 -6.13 -4.49 13.27
N VAL A 172 -5.00 -4.20 12.63
CA VAL A 172 -4.19 -5.22 11.94
C VAL A 172 -3.58 -6.21 12.94
N SER A 173 -3.18 -5.75 14.13
CA SER A 173 -2.62 -6.63 15.18
C SER A 173 -3.63 -7.66 15.71
N GLN A 174 -4.92 -7.42 15.55
CA GLN A 174 -5.98 -8.37 15.93
C GLN A 174 -6.18 -9.51 14.91
N GLY A 175 -5.45 -9.49 13.82
CA GLY A 175 -5.41 -10.55 12.81
C GLY A 175 -6.09 -10.18 11.49
N VAL A 176 -5.69 -10.91 10.46
CA VAL A 176 -6.05 -10.64 9.04
C VAL A 176 -7.56 -10.68 8.80
N LYS A 177 -8.31 -11.54 9.50
CA LYS A 177 -9.77 -11.65 9.34
C LYS A 177 -10.52 -10.38 9.79
N GLY A 178 -10.06 -9.74 10.86
CA GLY A 178 -10.63 -8.48 11.36
C GLY A 178 -10.38 -7.36 10.36
N ALA A 179 -9.14 -7.21 9.91
CA ALA A 179 -8.74 -6.24 8.92
C ALA A 179 -9.50 -6.41 7.59
N ALA A 180 -9.60 -7.64 7.06
CA ALA A 180 -10.33 -7.96 5.83
C ALA A 180 -11.83 -7.63 5.92
N ARG A 181 -12.46 -7.81 7.07
CA ARG A 181 -13.88 -7.45 7.26
C ARG A 181 -14.10 -5.95 7.19
N VAL A 182 -13.25 -5.16 7.83
CA VAL A 182 -13.30 -3.69 7.77
C VAL A 182 -13.03 -3.21 6.35
N GLU A 183 -12.01 -3.80 5.69
CA GLU A 183 -11.68 -3.50 4.30
C GLU A 183 -12.85 -3.77 3.35
N ASN A 184 -13.54 -4.91 3.48
CA ASN A 184 -14.72 -5.25 2.67
C ASN A 184 -15.81 -4.17 2.77
N VAL A 185 -16.08 -3.66 3.98
CA VAL A 185 -17.07 -2.60 4.20
C VAL A 185 -16.61 -1.30 3.55
N LEU A 186 -15.35 -0.90 3.78
CA LEU A 186 -14.79 0.33 3.21
C LEU A 186 -14.75 0.30 1.69
N VAL A 187 -14.38 -0.83 1.08
CA VAL A 187 -14.36 -1.00 -0.38
C VAL A 187 -15.77 -0.89 -0.96
N THR A 188 -16.76 -1.50 -0.31
CA THR A 188 -18.15 -1.38 -0.75
C THR A 188 -18.60 0.08 -0.73
N LEU A 189 -18.31 0.82 0.35
CA LEU A 189 -18.63 2.24 0.45
C LEU A 189 -17.90 3.09 -0.60
N LYS A 190 -16.61 2.82 -0.85
CA LYS A 190 -15.82 3.51 -1.89
C LYS A 190 -16.42 3.30 -3.27
N VAL A 191 -16.74 2.05 -3.62
CA VAL A 191 -17.32 1.73 -4.93
C VAL A 191 -18.68 2.39 -5.11
N LEU A 192 -19.54 2.37 -4.08
CA LEU A 192 -20.82 3.08 -4.10
C LEU A 192 -20.62 4.59 -4.29
N ALA A 193 -19.66 5.18 -3.58
CA ALA A 193 -19.37 6.62 -3.70
C ALA A 193 -18.83 7.04 -5.08
N ILE A 194 -18.21 6.11 -5.83
CA ILE A 194 -17.73 6.38 -7.20
C ILE A 194 -18.87 6.27 -8.22
N LEU A 195 -19.86 5.42 -7.95
CA LEU A 195 -20.99 5.18 -8.87
C LEU A 195 -22.13 6.20 -8.71
N LEU A 196 -22.15 6.98 -7.63
CA LEU A 196 -23.10 8.06 -7.36
C LEU A 196 -22.61 9.40 -7.89
#